data_8dcd2b7414ac966bbeb3463362026291
#
_entry.id   8dcd2b7414ac966bbeb3463362026291
#
_cell.length_a   1.000
_cell.length_b   1.000
_cell.length_c   1.000
_cell.angle_alpha   90.00
_cell.angle_beta   90.00
_cell.angle_gamma   90.00
#
_symmetry.space_group_name_H-M   'P 1'
#
loop_
_entity.id
_entity.type
_entity.pdbx_description
1 polymer ?
#
loop_
_entity_poly.entity_id
_entity_poly.type
_entity_poly.pdbx_seq_one_letter_code
_entity_poly.pdbx_strand_id
1 'polypeptide(L)'
;EARQYDTTENPARPWVVVSPVDGRYHYYGNFDWYNYLFDFTQPTWNHNLSISGGNNKMNYMLSGGMNDHDGVFALSTDKYRTRNLMAKFNAEVTSWFRIFSSASLFKSKYTQPGYDFEDGGNVGNLTFHAMPWIVPVNPDGTNVYTLPNSGDRPADGFAAMLRTGNGFSTVNKTEHTYAVGGVLKLMEGLELTG
;
A
#
# COMPACT_ATOMS: atom_id res chain seq x y z
N GLU A 1 12.29 2.64 37.73
CA GLU A 1 11.89 4.04 37.42
C GLU A 1 12.89 4.76 36.52
N ALA A 2 14.22 4.63 36.70
CA ALA A 2 15.21 5.33 35.86
C ALA A 2 15.26 4.83 34.40
N ARG A 3 14.84 3.60 34.12
CA ARG A 3 14.83 3.00 32.76
C ARG A 3 13.90 3.69 31.78
N GLN A 4 12.81 4.24 32.24
CA GLN A 4 11.83 4.97 31.42
C GLN A 4 12.36 6.27 30.80
N TYR A 5 13.53 6.75 31.26
CA TYR A 5 14.21 7.92 30.70
C TYR A 5 15.33 7.54 29.73
N ASP A 6 15.67 6.26 29.64
CA ASP A 6 16.69 5.79 28.70
C ASP A 6 16.05 5.70 27.30
N THR A 7 16.45 6.54 26.37
CA THR A 7 15.99 6.49 24.96
C THR A 7 16.64 5.34 24.18
N THR A 8 17.69 4.73 24.73
CA THR A 8 18.35 3.54 24.20
C THR A 8 18.55 2.56 25.34
N GLU A 9 18.49 1.26 25.05
CA GLU A 9 18.67 0.24 26.06
C GLU A 9 20.09 0.29 26.65
N ASN A 10 20.16 0.32 27.97
CA ASN A 10 21.42 0.27 28.70
C ASN A 10 21.65 -1.14 29.25
N PRO A 11 22.76 -1.82 28.89
CA PRO A 11 23.05 -3.17 29.38
C PRO A 11 23.08 -3.33 30.90
N ALA A 12 23.45 -2.27 31.63
CA ALA A 12 23.42 -2.28 33.11
C ALA A 12 21.98 -2.15 33.68
N ARG A 13 21.03 -1.70 32.84
CA ARG A 13 19.62 -1.52 33.19
C ARG A 13 18.75 -1.96 32.01
N PRO A 14 18.72 -3.25 31.68
CA PRO A 14 17.98 -3.73 30.52
C PRO A 14 16.49 -3.42 30.61
N TRP A 15 15.87 -3.15 29.46
CA TRP A 15 14.45 -2.85 29.38
C TRP A 15 13.55 -4.05 29.71
N VAL A 16 14.09 -5.27 29.52
CA VAL A 16 13.39 -6.51 29.82
C VAL A 16 14.22 -7.31 30.83
N VAL A 17 13.60 -7.73 31.90
CA VAL A 17 14.22 -8.51 32.97
C VAL A 17 13.42 -9.77 33.22
N VAL A 18 14.10 -10.89 33.37
CA VAL A 18 13.46 -12.11 33.86
C VAL A 18 13.31 -12.01 35.37
N SER A 19 12.09 -12.10 35.86
CA SER A 19 11.81 -12.08 37.28
C SER A 19 12.36 -13.33 37.98
N PRO A 20 13.14 -13.19 39.01
CA PRO A 20 13.64 -14.35 39.80
C PRO A 20 12.54 -15.05 40.61
N VAL A 21 11.37 -14.43 40.75
CA VAL A 21 10.26 -14.93 41.54
C VAL A 21 9.38 -15.90 40.74
N ASP A 22 9.06 -15.54 39.49
CA ASP A 22 8.11 -16.28 38.67
C ASP A 22 8.65 -16.73 37.30
N GLY A 23 9.89 -16.34 36.98
CA GLY A 23 10.54 -16.67 35.72
C GLY A 23 9.97 -15.93 34.49
N ARG A 24 9.12 -14.92 34.70
CA ARG A 24 8.46 -14.19 33.62
C ARG A 24 9.23 -12.95 33.22
N TYR A 25 8.99 -12.48 31.99
CA TYR A 25 9.52 -11.20 31.51
C TYR A 25 8.76 -10.04 32.15
N HIS A 26 9.52 -9.08 32.67
CA HIS A 26 9.03 -7.78 33.16
C HIS A 26 9.62 -6.69 32.29
N TYR A 27 8.76 -5.75 31.89
CA TYR A 27 9.10 -4.72 30.90
C TYR A 27 9.20 -3.36 31.57
N TYR A 28 10.26 -2.63 31.26
CA TYR A 28 10.59 -1.33 31.84
C TYR A 28 11.16 -0.36 30.79
N GLY A 29 10.89 -0.59 29.51
CA GLY A 29 11.49 0.14 28.41
C GLY A 29 11.01 1.59 28.27
N ASN A 30 11.59 2.24 27.32
CA ASN A 30 11.10 3.48 26.73
C ASN A 30 11.22 3.34 25.21
N PHE A 31 10.45 2.40 24.68
CA PHE A 31 10.55 1.97 23.29
C PHE A 31 9.76 2.90 22.37
N ASP A 32 10.38 3.33 21.28
CA ASP A 32 9.77 4.17 20.28
C ASP A 32 8.97 3.33 19.26
N TRP A 33 7.74 3.03 19.65
CA TRP A 33 6.80 2.29 18.81
C TRP A 33 6.46 3.00 17.51
N TYR A 34 6.46 4.34 17.52
CA TYR A 34 6.08 5.13 16.36
C TYR A 34 7.09 4.95 15.22
N ASN A 35 8.36 5.16 15.48
CA ASN A 35 9.42 4.95 14.50
C ASN A 35 9.67 3.46 14.19
N TYR A 36 9.26 2.58 15.07
CA TYR A 36 9.35 1.14 14.83
C TYR A 36 8.26 0.63 13.87
N LEU A 37 7.03 1.13 13.99
CA LEU A 37 5.89 0.70 13.19
C LEU A 37 5.80 1.43 11.85
N PHE A 38 6.24 2.69 11.80
CA PHE A 38 6.02 3.55 10.65
C PHE A 38 7.33 4.06 10.04
N ASP A 39 7.40 4.00 8.72
CA ASP A 39 8.41 4.69 7.93
C ASP A 39 7.73 5.85 7.19
N PHE A 40 8.22 7.07 7.41
CA PHE A 40 7.69 8.27 6.77
C PHE A 40 8.40 8.60 5.45
N THR A 41 9.39 7.79 5.07
CA THR A 41 10.01 7.86 3.75
C THR A 41 9.23 6.97 2.78
N GLN A 42 8.27 7.57 2.08
CA GLN A 42 7.37 6.85 1.17
C GLN A 42 7.71 7.20 -0.28
N PRO A 43 8.63 6.48 -0.91
CA PRO A 43 8.97 6.75 -2.29
C PRO A 43 7.77 6.46 -3.21
N THR A 44 7.50 7.40 -4.10
CA THR A 44 6.53 7.23 -5.17
C THR A 44 7.26 7.32 -6.51
N TRP A 45 7.10 6.29 -7.32
CA TRP A 45 7.65 6.23 -8.67
C TRP A 45 6.53 6.35 -9.67
N ASN A 46 6.63 7.36 -10.54
CA ASN A 46 5.64 7.59 -11.59
C ASN A 46 6.35 7.71 -12.95
N HIS A 47 6.03 6.83 -13.86
CA HIS A 47 6.56 6.81 -15.20
C HIS A 47 5.42 6.80 -16.22
N ASN A 48 5.48 7.72 -17.18
CA ASN A 48 4.51 7.79 -18.26
C ASN A 48 5.25 7.96 -19.59
N LEU A 49 4.81 7.21 -20.57
CA LEU A 49 5.29 7.30 -21.95
C LEU A 49 4.10 7.41 -22.88
N SER A 50 4.18 8.29 -23.85
CA SER A 50 3.19 8.38 -24.91
C SER A 50 3.84 8.62 -26.26
N ILE A 51 3.30 7.96 -27.26
CA ILE A 51 3.68 8.12 -28.66
C ILE A 51 2.41 8.43 -29.42
N SER A 52 2.45 9.47 -30.23
CA SER A 52 1.35 9.82 -31.11
C SER A 52 1.87 10.19 -32.48
N GLY A 53 1.08 9.95 -33.50
CA GLY A 53 1.42 10.29 -34.87
C GLY A 53 0.19 10.26 -35.77
N GLY A 54 0.38 10.67 -36.98
CA GLY A 54 -0.69 10.66 -37.96
C GLY A 54 -0.44 11.60 -39.13
N ASN A 55 -1.46 11.73 -39.94
CA ASN A 55 -1.54 12.65 -41.06
C ASN A 55 -2.97 13.25 -41.15
N ASN A 56 -3.28 13.94 -42.22
CA ASN A 56 -4.59 14.60 -42.38
C ASN A 56 -5.79 13.61 -42.39
N LYS A 57 -5.55 12.32 -42.60
CA LYS A 57 -6.61 11.30 -42.71
C LYS A 57 -6.66 10.34 -41.55
N MET A 58 -5.55 10.18 -40.82
CA MET A 58 -5.52 9.27 -39.68
C MET A 58 -4.61 9.77 -38.57
N ASN A 59 -4.97 9.48 -37.36
CA ASN A 59 -4.12 9.71 -36.21
C ASN A 59 -4.21 8.55 -35.22
N TYR A 60 -3.13 8.35 -34.48
CA TYR A 60 -3.06 7.34 -33.44
C TYR A 60 -2.34 7.89 -32.22
N MET A 61 -2.64 7.31 -31.10
CA MET A 61 -1.95 7.53 -29.83
C MET A 61 -1.82 6.21 -29.09
N LEU A 62 -0.62 5.93 -28.60
CA LEU A 62 -0.33 4.85 -27.68
C LEU A 62 0.30 5.47 -26.43
N SER A 63 -0.26 5.18 -25.27
CA SER A 63 0.30 5.64 -24.00
C SER A 63 0.34 4.52 -22.98
N GLY A 64 1.36 4.51 -22.14
CA GLY A 64 1.50 3.59 -21.04
C GLY A 64 2.03 4.32 -19.82
N GLY A 65 1.57 3.90 -18.67
CA GLY A 65 2.00 4.48 -17.40
C GLY A 65 2.14 3.42 -16.32
N MET A 66 3.00 3.72 -15.38
CA MET A 66 3.19 2.94 -14.17
C MET A 66 3.35 3.87 -12.98
N ASN A 67 2.69 3.52 -11.89
CA ASN A 67 2.83 4.20 -10.62
C ASN A 67 3.03 3.15 -9.54
N ASP A 68 4.09 3.30 -8.75
CA ASP A 68 4.41 2.48 -7.60
C ASP A 68 4.50 3.41 -6.38
N HIS A 69 3.70 3.12 -5.38
CA HIS A 69 3.64 3.84 -4.13
C HIS A 69 3.87 2.87 -2.97
N ASP A 70 4.88 3.13 -2.17
CA ASP A 70 5.16 2.39 -0.95
C ASP A 70 4.36 3.00 0.21
N GLY A 71 3.89 2.16 1.11
CA GLY A 71 3.07 2.58 2.23
C GLY A 71 3.87 2.96 3.47
N VAL A 72 3.17 3.10 4.59
CA VAL A 72 3.71 3.70 5.83
C VAL A 72 4.32 2.68 6.81
N PHE A 73 4.07 1.38 6.64
CA PHE A 73 4.50 0.39 7.63
C PHE A 73 5.95 -0.02 7.43
N ALA A 74 6.81 0.23 8.43
CA ALA A 74 8.23 -0.09 8.38
C ALA A 74 8.52 -1.61 8.36
N LEU A 75 7.66 -2.40 9.00
CA LEU A 75 7.83 -3.85 9.15
C LEU A 75 7.10 -4.65 8.08
N SER A 76 6.41 -4.01 7.17
CA SER A 76 5.50 -4.67 6.22
C SER A 76 5.62 -4.07 4.82
N THR A 77 5.10 -4.83 3.87
CA THR A 77 5.00 -4.40 2.48
C THR A 77 3.58 -3.95 2.21
N ASP A 78 3.22 -2.74 2.59
CA ASP A 78 2.02 -2.10 2.07
C ASP A 78 2.39 -1.31 0.82
N LYS A 79 1.85 -1.74 -0.32
CA LYS A 79 2.21 -1.18 -1.62
C LYS A 79 0.99 -1.05 -2.50
N TYR A 80 0.89 0.09 -3.18
CA TYR A 80 -0.08 0.31 -4.22
C TYR A 80 0.63 0.48 -5.57
N ARG A 81 0.34 -0.41 -6.50
CA ARG A 81 0.93 -0.41 -7.83
C ARG A 81 -0.14 -0.31 -8.88
N THR A 82 0.04 0.59 -9.84
CA THR A 82 -0.84 0.69 -11.00
C THR A 82 -0.07 0.60 -12.29
N ARG A 83 -0.70 0.02 -13.30
CA ARG A 83 -0.22 -0.07 -14.67
C ARG A 83 -1.39 0.26 -15.59
N ASN A 84 -1.17 1.16 -16.51
CA ASN A 84 -2.16 1.52 -17.51
C ASN A 84 -1.55 1.50 -18.90
N LEU A 85 -2.35 1.08 -19.85
CA LEU A 85 -2.06 1.13 -21.27
C LEU A 85 -3.29 1.66 -21.99
N MET A 86 -3.10 2.58 -22.93
CA MET A 86 -4.18 3.14 -23.72
C MET A 86 -3.73 3.26 -25.18
N ALA A 87 -4.58 2.83 -26.08
CA ALA A 87 -4.44 3.02 -27.50
C ALA A 87 -5.67 3.75 -28.04
N LYS A 88 -5.46 4.72 -28.92
CA LYS A 88 -6.53 5.42 -29.65
C LYS A 88 -6.17 5.45 -31.13
N PHE A 89 -7.17 5.29 -31.95
CA PHE A 89 -7.04 5.34 -33.38
C PHE A 89 -8.25 6.06 -33.97
N ASN A 90 -8.01 6.96 -34.91
CA ASN A 90 -9.03 7.62 -35.71
C ASN A 90 -8.58 7.62 -37.17
N ALA A 91 -9.48 7.34 -38.10
CA ALA A 91 -9.20 7.39 -39.50
C ALA A 91 -10.41 7.88 -40.31
N GLU A 92 -10.13 8.75 -41.24
CA GLU A 92 -11.05 9.11 -42.29
C GLU A 92 -10.88 8.10 -43.44
N VAL A 93 -11.80 7.12 -43.50
CA VAL A 93 -11.76 6.05 -44.49
C VAL A 93 -12.15 6.59 -45.86
N THR A 94 -13.18 7.46 -45.89
CA THR A 94 -13.62 8.19 -47.07
C THR A 94 -14.01 9.61 -46.67
N SER A 95 -14.31 10.49 -47.61
CA SER A 95 -14.78 11.85 -47.34
C SER A 95 -16.10 11.92 -46.57
N TRP A 96 -16.85 10.82 -46.56
CA TRP A 96 -18.13 10.69 -45.88
C TRP A 96 -18.14 9.70 -44.71
N PHE A 97 -17.03 8.97 -44.47
CA PHE A 97 -16.96 7.98 -43.42
C PHE A 97 -15.65 8.06 -42.61
N ARG A 98 -15.78 8.24 -41.32
CA ARG A 98 -14.68 8.25 -40.34
C ARG A 98 -14.94 7.18 -39.30
N ILE A 99 -13.89 6.47 -38.88
CA ILE A 99 -13.93 5.51 -37.79
C ILE A 99 -13.06 6.01 -36.64
N PHE A 100 -13.44 5.66 -35.43
CA PHE A 100 -12.62 5.86 -34.25
C PHE A 100 -12.65 4.61 -33.37
N SER A 101 -11.54 4.34 -32.72
CA SER A 101 -11.47 3.26 -31.74
C SER A 101 -10.56 3.66 -30.59
N SER A 102 -10.86 3.12 -29.41
CA SER A 102 -9.98 3.19 -28.27
C SER A 102 -10.01 1.88 -27.48
N ALA A 103 -8.87 1.54 -26.92
CA ALA A 103 -8.70 0.42 -26.00
C ALA A 103 -7.90 0.89 -24.81
N SER A 104 -8.32 0.53 -23.62
CA SER A 104 -7.53 0.78 -22.41
C SER A 104 -7.51 -0.44 -21.51
N LEU A 105 -6.36 -0.65 -20.87
CA LEU A 105 -6.12 -1.63 -19.84
C LEU A 105 -5.65 -0.88 -18.61
N PHE A 106 -6.31 -1.11 -17.49
CA PHE A 106 -5.85 -0.66 -16.18
C PHE A 106 -5.70 -1.86 -15.27
N LYS A 107 -4.56 -1.95 -14.61
CA LYS A 107 -4.30 -2.95 -13.56
C LYS A 107 -3.85 -2.23 -12.30
N SER A 108 -4.44 -2.61 -11.18
CA SER A 108 -3.92 -2.22 -9.88
C SER A 108 -3.70 -3.44 -8.99
N LYS A 109 -2.67 -3.35 -8.19
CA LYS A 109 -2.37 -4.30 -7.12
C LYS A 109 -2.17 -3.50 -5.84
N TYR A 110 -3.01 -3.75 -4.86
CA TYR A 110 -2.89 -3.22 -3.51
C TYR A 110 -2.54 -4.36 -2.57
N THR A 111 -1.41 -4.24 -1.89
CA THR A 111 -0.98 -5.18 -0.84
C THR A 111 -0.96 -4.42 0.46
N GLN A 112 -1.60 -4.94 1.48
CA GLN A 112 -1.67 -4.34 2.81
C GLN A 112 -1.51 -5.42 3.87
N PRO A 113 -1.12 -5.07 5.11
CA PRO A 113 -1.21 -5.99 6.24
C PRO A 113 -2.63 -6.52 6.37
N GLY A 114 -2.75 -7.81 6.62
CA GLY A 114 -4.05 -8.49 6.78
C GLY A 114 -4.68 -8.28 8.15
N TYR A 115 -4.46 -7.13 8.77
CA TYR A 115 -5.10 -6.75 10.01
C TYR A 115 -6.53 -6.32 9.73
N ASP A 116 -7.46 -6.94 10.44
CA ASP A 116 -8.87 -6.61 10.29
C ASP A 116 -9.19 -5.28 10.98
N PHE A 117 -9.25 -4.24 10.17
CA PHE A 117 -9.65 -2.92 10.66
C PHE A 117 -11.19 -2.77 10.76
N GLU A 118 -11.97 -3.75 10.30
CA GLU A 118 -13.43 -3.66 10.30
C GLU A 118 -14.02 -3.84 11.70
N ASP A 119 -13.36 -4.62 12.57
CA ASP A 119 -13.80 -4.85 13.96
C ASP A 119 -13.32 -3.77 14.96
N GLY A 120 -13.11 -2.54 14.48
CA GLY A 120 -12.73 -1.41 15.33
C GLY A 120 -11.22 -1.26 15.54
N GLY A 121 -10.43 -2.12 14.94
CA GLY A 121 -8.99 -1.92 14.81
C GLY A 121 -8.71 -0.80 13.82
N ASN A 122 -8.12 0.30 14.25
CA ASN A 122 -7.63 1.35 13.36
C ASN A 122 -6.17 1.67 13.70
N VAL A 123 -5.49 2.38 12.81
CA VAL A 123 -4.10 2.79 13.04
C VAL A 123 -3.94 3.61 14.33
N GLY A 124 -4.99 4.34 14.73
CA GLY A 124 -5.03 5.05 16.00
C GLY A 124 -4.98 4.09 17.19
N ASN A 125 -5.74 3.00 17.17
CA ASN A 125 -5.71 2.01 18.25
C ASN A 125 -4.32 1.37 18.39
N LEU A 126 -3.62 1.10 17.27
CA LEU A 126 -2.25 0.58 17.31
C LEU A 126 -1.31 1.49 18.11
N THR A 127 -1.45 2.80 17.97
CA THR A 127 -0.64 3.78 18.71
C THR A 127 -1.06 3.90 20.15
N PHE A 128 -2.35 3.82 20.48
CA PHE A 128 -2.85 3.84 21.85
C PHE A 128 -2.38 2.63 22.65
N HIS A 129 -2.35 1.45 22.04
CA HIS A 129 -1.93 0.21 22.70
C HIS A 129 -0.42 -0.05 22.57
N ALA A 130 0.32 0.86 21.90
CA ALA A 130 1.78 0.82 21.82
C ALA A 130 2.41 1.43 23.07
N MET A 131 2.37 0.68 24.15
CA MET A 131 2.86 1.11 25.46
C MET A 131 4.38 1.23 25.47
N PRO A 132 4.98 2.39 25.73
CA PRO A 132 6.42 2.59 25.57
C PRO A 132 7.29 1.73 26.51
N TRP A 133 6.76 1.28 27.66
CA TRP A 133 7.51 0.40 28.55
C TRP A 133 7.65 -1.04 28.06
N ILE A 134 6.89 -1.44 27.02
CA ILE A 134 6.94 -2.77 26.42
C ILE A 134 7.76 -2.71 25.13
N VAL A 135 8.57 -3.72 24.91
CA VAL A 135 9.32 -3.90 23.66
C VAL A 135 8.62 -4.91 22.75
N PRO A 136 8.82 -4.87 21.42
CA PRO A 136 8.19 -5.81 20.50
C PRO A 136 8.78 -7.22 20.54
N VAL A 137 10.00 -7.36 21.06
CA VAL A 137 10.77 -8.60 21.04
C VAL A 137 11.44 -8.82 22.38
N ASN A 138 11.35 -10.02 22.90
CA ASN A 138 12.04 -10.44 24.11
C ASN A 138 13.54 -10.66 23.85
N PRO A 139 14.39 -10.68 24.90
CA PRO A 139 15.83 -10.92 24.75
C PRO A 139 16.18 -12.26 24.11
N ASP A 140 15.30 -13.25 24.15
CA ASP A 140 15.45 -14.55 23.49
C ASP A 140 15.04 -14.54 21.99
N GLY A 141 14.63 -13.38 21.47
CA GLY A 141 14.19 -13.21 20.09
C GLY A 141 12.71 -13.53 19.84
N THR A 142 11.96 -13.96 20.85
CA THR A 142 10.54 -14.23 20.70
C THR A 142 9.74 -12.94 20.62
N ASN A 143 8.65 -12.95 19.83
CA ASN A 143 7.76 -11.80 19.74
C ASN A 143 6.91 -11.66 21.01
N VAL A 144 6.70 -10.42 21.43
CA VAL A 144 5.77 -10.13 22.53
C VAL A 144 4.36 -10.03 21.97
N TYR A 145 3.58 -11.09 22.11
CA TYR A 145 2.17 -11.14 21.66
C TYR A 145 1.21 -10.63 22.74
N THR A 146 1.43 -11.06 23.97
CA THR A 146 0.59 -10.72 25.12
C THR A 146 1.45 -10.54 26.36
N LEU A 147 0.99 -9.66 27.26
CA LEU A 147 1.62 -9.50 28.56
C LEU A 147 1.22 -10.64 29.50
N PRO A 148 2.15 -11.21 30.26
CA PRO A 148 1.91 -12.40 31.09
C PRO A 148 0.84 -12.22 32.15
N ASN A 149 0.62 -11.00 32.64
CA ASN A 149 -0.25 -10.73 33.81
C ASN A 149 -1.58 -10.04 33.48
N SER A 150 -1.68 -9.35 32.34
CA SER A 150 -2.89 -8.62 31.95
C SER A 150 -3.60 -9.20 30.73
N GLY A 151 -2.89 -10.01 29.94
CA GLY A 151 -3.41 -10.45 28.65
C GLY A 151 -3.39 -9.36 27.56
N ASP A 152 -2.92 -8.14 27.91
CA ASP A 152 -2.84 -7.05 26.98
C ASP A 152 -1.89 -7.38 25.82
N ARG A 153 -2.22 -6.88 24.66
CA ARG A 153 -1.44 -7.09 23.43
C ARG A 153 -0.77 -5.78 23.05
N PRO A 154 0.57 -5.67 23.15
CA PRO A 154 1.27 -4.47 22.73
C PRO A 154 0.99 -4.19 21.24
N ALA A 155 0.57 -2.96 20.93
CA ALA A 155 0.12 -2.59 19.59
C ALA A 155 -0.86 -3.63 18.99
N ASP A 156 -1.80 -4.15 19.80
CA ASP A 156 -2.80 -5.17 19.44
C ASP A 156 -2.21 -6.45 18.83
N GLY A 157 -0.95 -6.75 19.07
CA GLY A 157 -0.21 -7.86 18.44
C GLY A 157 0.23 -7.59 17.00
N PHE A 158 -0.03 -6.40 16.49
CA PHE A 158 0.24 -6.04 15.10
C PHE A 158 1.72 -6.12 14.73
N ALA A 159 2.61 -5.63 15.60
CA ALA A 159 4.05 -5.72 15.38
C ALA A 159 4.53 -7.17 15.28
N ALA A 160 4.01 -8.06 16.12
CA ALA A 160 4.34 -9.48 16.09
C ALA A 160 3.82 -10.14 14.80
N MET A 161 2.63 -9.79 14.35
CA MET A 161 2.06 -10.26 13.09
C MET A 161 2.91 -9.82 11.89
N LEU A 162 3.31 -8.55 11.82
CA LEU A 162 4.13 -8.03 10.74
C LEU A 162 5.51 -8.72 10.68
N ARG A 163 6.14 -8.92 11.84
CA ARG A 163 7.46 -9.56 11.93
C ARG A 163 7.46 -11.02 11.46
N THR A 164 6.36 -11.73 11.65
CA THR A 164 6.25 -13.13 11.19
C THR A 164 6.07 -13.26 9.69
N GLY A 165 5.84 -12.15 8.98
CA GLY A 165 5.60 -12.15 7.54
C GLY A 165 4.28 -12.80 7.14
N ASN A 166 3.42 -13.10 8.09
CA ASN A 166 2.10 -13.67 7.87
C ASN A 166 1.04 -12.58 7.91
N GLY A 167 -0.04 -12.77 7.16
CA GLY A 167 -1.15 -11.86 7.22
C GLY A 167 -1.03 -10.66 6.28
N PHE A 168 -0.97 -10.94 4.97
CA PHE A 168 -1.14 -9.93 3.93
C PHE A 168 -2.47 -10.13 3.22
N SER A 169 -3.15 -9.03 2.97
CA SER A 169 -4.24 -8.97 2.01
C SER A 169 -3.73 -8.38 0.71
N THR A 170 -4.08 -9.01 -0.40
CA THR A 170 -3.75 -8.49 -1.72
C THR A 170 -5.02 -8.39 -2.56
N VAL A 171 -5.32 -7.18 -2.99
CA VAL A 171 -6.41 -6.88 -3.90
C VAL A 171 -5.83 -6.60 -5.29
N ASN A 172 -6.24 -7.39 -6.28
CA ASN A 172 -5.91 -7.16 -7.67
C ASN A 172 -7.16 -6.72 -8.42
N LYS A 173 -7.06 -5.61 -9.14
CA LYS A 173 -8.12 -5.12 -10.00
C LYS A 173 -7.59 -5.01 -11.43
N THR A 174 -8.37 -5.51 -12.38
CA THR A 174 -8.09 -5.38 -13.81
C THR A 174 -9.34 -4.86 -14.50
N GLU A 175 -9.17 -3.78 -15.27
CA GLU A 175 -10.24 -3.17 -16.05
C GLU A 175 -9.80 -3.10 -17.51
N HIS A 176 -10.70 -3.50 -18.39
CA HIS A 176 -10.56 -3.38 -19.84
C HIS A 176 -11.70 -2.52 -20.34
N THR A 177 -11.38 -1.53 -21.14
CA THR A 177 -12.37 -0.70 -21.80
C THR A 177 -12.08 -0.67 -23.28
N TYR A 178 -13.10 -0.94 -24.09
CA TYR A 178 -13.03 -0.87 -25.54
C TYR A 178 -14.17 0.01 -26.04
N ALA A 179 -13.85 0.87 -26.98
CA ALA A 179 -14.83 1.65 -27.70
C ALA A 179 -14.48 1.64 -29.19
N VAL A 180 -15.48 1.41 -30.00
CA VAL A 180 -15.39 1.49 -31.47
C VAL A 180 -16.61 2.23 -31.95
N GLY A 181 -16.43 3.17 -32.85
CA GLY A 181 -17.51 3.92 -33.41
C GLY A 181 -17.19 4.47 -34.78
N GLY A 182 -18.20 5.01 -35.41
CA GLY A 182 -18.08 5.64 -36.71
C GLY A 182 -18.91 6.89 -36.84
N VAL A 183 -18.50 7.74 -37.76
CA VAL A 183 -19.25 8.94 -38.14
C VAL A 183 -19.51 8.87 -39.65
N LEU A 184 -20.79 8.90 -40.00
CA LEU A 184 -21.25 8.96 -41.37
C LEU A 184 -21.73 10.39 -41.67
N LYS A 185 -21.09 11.04 -42.63
CA LYS A 185 -21.51 12.34 -43.15
C LYS A 185 -22.44 12.12 -44.30
N LEU A 186 -23.75 12.26 -44.09
CA LEU A 186 -24.79 11.98 -45.09
C LEU A 186 -24.95 13.10 -46.06
N MET A 187 -24.84 14.33 -45.61
CA MET A 187 -24.85 15.56 -46.43
C MET A 187 -24.24 16.69 -45.63
N GLU A 188 -24.05 17.85 -46.28
CA GLU A 188 -23.54 19.02 -45.57
C GLU A 188 -24.44 19.41 -44.40
N GLY A 189 -23.91 19.48 -43.21
CA GLY A 189 -24.64 19.77 -41.98
C GLY A 189 -25.36 18.56 -41.31
N LEU A 190 -25.30 17.33 -41.89
CA LEU A 190 -25.94 16.15 -41.34
C LEU A 190 -24.94 15.02 -41.14
N GLU A 191 -24.63 14.71 -39.89
CA GLU A 191 -23.77 13.62 -39.49
C GLU A 191 -24.53 12.63 -38.57
N LEU A 192 -24.30 11.33 -38.81
CA LEU A 192 -24.77 10.24 -37.94
C LEU A 192 -23.56 9.65 -37.23
N THR A 193 -23.61 9.56 -35.90
CA THR A 193 -22.58 8.97 -35.05
C THR A 193 -23.15 7.77 -34.31
N GLY A 194 -22.39 6.66 -34.32
CA GLY A 194 -22.75 5.44 -33.59
C GLY A 194 -21.49 4.67 -33.17
#